data_820adbd66ed33a0153b1891d60d00620
#
_entry.id   820adbd66ed33a0153b1891d60d00620
#
_cell.length_a   1.000
_cell.length_b   1.000
_cell.length_c   1.000
_cell.angle_alpha   90.00
_cell.angle_beta   90.00
_cell.angle_gamma   90.00
#
_symmetry.space_group_name_H-M   'P 1'
#
loop_
_entity.id
_entity.type
_entity.pdbx_description
1 polymer ?
#
loop_
_entity_poly.entity_id
_entity_poly.type
_entity_poly.pdbx_seq_one_letter_code
_entity_poly.pdbx_strand_id
1 'polypeptide(L)'
;MSTQDKIREQVTSNRIVLYMKGTPQFPQCGFSATTVEILRRCGVTDYEAVDVLQDPEIRQGIKDYANWPTIPQLYLNGEFIGGCDILKEMYQSGELQTLLSKAPA
;
A
#
# COMPACT_ATOMS: atom_id res chain seq x y z
N MET A 1 22.63 2.87 -2.40
CA MET A 1 21.29 3.04 -2.96
C MET A 1 20.52 4.09 -2.18
N SER A 2 19.89 5.04 -2.86
CA SER A 2 19.11 6.07 -2.18
C SER A 2 17.79 5.49 -1.66
N THR A 3 17.13 6.23 -0.76
CA THR A 3 15.81 5.84 -0.28
C THR A 3 14.81 5.72 -1.45
N GLN A 4 14.86 6.65 -2.40
CA GLN A 4 13.97 6.61 -3.56
C GLN A 4 14.23 5.40 -4.44
N ASP A 5 15.47 4.98 -4.58
CA ASP A 5 15.83 3.76 -5.32
C ASP A 5 15.30 2.52 -4.62
N LYS A 6 15.39 2.48 -3.29
CA LYS A 6 14.84 1.36 -2.49
C LYS A 6 13.33 1.25 -2.69
N ILE A 7 12.62 2.37 -2.64
CA ILE A 7 11.16 2.39 -2.81
C ILE A 7 10.80 1.90 -4.21
N ARG A 8 11.49 2.40 -5.24
CA ARG A 8 11.25 1.95 -6.61
C ARG A 8 11.46 0.45 -6.74
N GLU A 9 12.51 -0.08 -6.15
CA GLU A 9 12.77 -1.52 -6.18
C GLU A 9 11.66 -2.29 -5.47
N GLN A 10 11.22 -1.84 -4.30
CA GLN A 10 10.13 -2.50 -3.56
C GLN A 10 8.86 -2.55 -4.38
N VAL A 11 8.44 -1.43 -4.97
CA VAL A 11 7.15 -1.34 -5.66
C VAL A 11 7.16 -1.99 -7.04
N THR A 12 8.33 -2.13 -7.66
CA THR A 12 8.44 -2.78 -8.97
C THR A 12 8.72 -4.27 -8.87
N SER A 13 9.28 -4.73 -7.75
CA SER A 13 9.61 -6.15 -7.54
C SER A 13 8.43 -6.95 -6.98
N ASN A 14 7.37 -6.28 -6.54
CA ASN A 14 6.19 -6.92 -5.97
C ASN A 14 4.96 -6.36 -6.65
N ARG A 15 4.00 -7.23 -6.97
CA ARG A 15 2.78 -6.81 -7.64
C ARG A 15 1.98 -5.83 -6.79
N ILE A 16 1.83 -6.13 -5.51
CA ILE A 16 1.07 -5.33 -4.56
C ILE A 16 1.97 -5.00 -3.38
N VAL A 17 2.09 -3.70 -3.07
CA VAL A 17 2.88 -3.24 -1.93
C VAL A 17 2.03 -2.29 -1.09
N LEU A 18 1.96 -2.55 0.20
CA LEU A 18 1.27 -1.71 1.16
C LEU A 18 2.27 -1.14 2.14
N TYR A 19 2.43 0.18 2.14
CA TYR A 19 3.17 0.89 3.19
C TYR A 19 2.19 1.25 4.28
N MET A 20 2.44 0.77 5.51
CA MET A 20 1.50 0.91 6.60
C MET A 20 2.22 1.12 7.92
N LYS A 21 1.49 1.51 8.93
CA LYS A 21 1.99 1.59 10.31
C LYS A 21 1.65 0.28 11.01
N GLY A 22 2.70 -0.46 11.40
CA GLY A 22 2.57 -1.79 11.94
C GLY A 22 2.59 -2.85 10.84
N THR A 23 2.01 -4.01 11.14
CA THR A 23 1.94 -5.15 10.21
C THR A 23 0.48 -5.52 9.96
N PRO A 24 0.19 -6.32 8.92
CA PRO A 24 -1.20 -6.74 8.68
C PRO A 24 -1.82 -7.47 9.86
N GLN A 25 -1.02 -8.22 10.61
CA GLN A 25 -1.50 -8.94 11.80
C GLN A 25 -1.66 -8.02 13.01
N PHE A 26 -0.83 -6.97 13.09
CA PHE A 26 -0.82 -6.04 14.22
C PHE A 26 -0.72 -4.59 13.72
N PRO A 27 -1.79 -4.05 13.08
CA PRO A 27 -1.76 -2.67 12.62
C PRO A 27 -1.66 -1.70 13.81
N GLN A 28 -0.86 -0.64 13.64
CA GLN A 28 -0.64 0.35 14.70
C GLN A 28 -1.36 1.67 14.44
N CYS A 29 -2.31 1.68 13.52
CA CYS A 29 -3.05 2.87 13.13
C CYS A 29 -4.40 2.43 12.57
N GLY A 30 -5.48 3.15 12.91
CA GLY A 30 -6.82 2.80 12.45
C GLY A 30 -6.95 2.82 10.93
N PHE A 31 -6.28 3.77 10.26
CA PHE A 31 -6.32 3.84 8.81
C PHE A 31 -5.59 2.66 8.16
N SER A 32 -4.47 2.24 8.74
CA SER A 32 -3.76 1.03 8.28
C SER A 32 -4.60 -0.22 8.50
N ALA A 33 -5.25 -0.34 9.65
CA ALA A 33 -6.13 -1.47 9.95
C ALA A 33 -7.30 -1.55 8.96
N THR A 34 -7.91 -0.43 8.64
CA THR A 34 -9.01 -0.37 7.67
C THR A 34 -8.53 -0.82 6.29
N THR A 35 -7.35 -0.38 5.88
CA THR A 35 -6.80 -0.75 4.57
C THR A 35 -6.52 -2.26 4.48
N VAL A 36 -5.95 -2.84 5.54
CA VAL A 36 -5.73 -4.30 5.60
C VAL A 36 -7.06 -5.05 5.47
N GLU A 37 -8.09 -4.58 6.16
CA GLU A 37 -9.42 -5.20 6.10
C GLU A 37 -10.03 -5.10 4.69
N ILE A 38 -9.86 -3.96 4.03
CA ILE A 38 -10.34 -3.77 2.65
C ILE A 38 -9.66 -4.78 1.71
N LEU A 39 -8.35 -4.93 1.82
CA LEU A 39 -7.62 -5.90 1.00
C LEU A 39 -8.09 -7.33 1.27
N ARG A 40 -8.31 -7.67 2.54
CA ARG A 40 -8.82 -8.98 2.91
C ARG A 40 -10.18 -9.24 2.29
N ARG A 41 -11.07 -8.27 2.30
CA ARG A 41 -12.40 -8.38 1.69
C ARG A 41 -12.35 -8.49 0.17
N CYS A 42 -11.29 -7.99 -0.44
CA CYS A 42 -11.05 -8.17 -1.88
C CYS A 42 -10.42 -9.54 -2.19
N GLY A 43 -10.17 -10.37 -1.18
CA GLY A 43 -9.54 -11.67 -1.37
C GLY A 43 -8.03 -11.59 -1.52
N VAL A 44 -7.43 -10.47 -1.16
CA VAL A 44 -5.99 -10.25 -1.31
C VAL A 44 -5.31 -10.39 0.05
N THR A 45 -4.51 -11.45 0.19
CA THR A 45 -3.76 -11.74 1.42
C THR A 45 -2.26 -11.88 1.15
N ASP A 46 -1.86 -12.01 -0.10
CA ASP A 46 -0.46 -12.19 -0.49
C ASP A 46 0.04 -10.90 -1.13
N TYR A 47 0.66 -10.05 -0.32
CA TYR A 47 1.24 -8.79 -0.77
C TYR A 47 2.42 -8.44 0.13
N GLU A 48 3.31 -7.59 -0.38
CA GLU A 48 4.42 -7.07 0.41
C GLU A 48 3.92 -5.94 1.30
N ALA A 49 4.00 -6.13 2.61
CA ALA A 49 3.64 -5.10 3.58
C ALA A 49 4.91 -4.54 4.21
N VAL A 50 5.05 -3.23 4.18
CA VAL A 50 6.22 -2.54 4.75
C VAL A 50 5.77 -1.73 5.95
N ASP A 51 6.30 -2.06 7.13
CA ASP A 51 6.03 -1.33 8.36
C ASP A 51 6.93 -0.09 8.43
N VAL A 52 6.36 1.07 8.10
CA VAL A 52 7.13 2.32 8.04
C VAL A 52 7.56 2.82 9.42
N LEU A 53 7.02 2.25 10.50
CA LEU A 53 7.47 2.58 11.85
C LEU A 53 8.88 2.05 12.13
N GLN A 54 9.31 1.04 11.37
CA GLN A 54 10.63 0.45 11.50
C GLN A 54 11.70 1.17 10.67
N ASP A 55 11.29 2.07 9.77
CA ASP A 55 12.23 2.75 8.87
C ASP A 55 11.77 4.19 8.61
N PRO A 56 12.27 5.16 9.40
CA PRO A 56 11.89 6.56 9.24
C PRO A 56 12.20 7.15 7.87
N GLU A 57 13.26 6.67 7.21
CA GLU A 57 13.62 7.14 5.87
C GLU A 57 12.58 6.70 4.84
N ILE A 58 12.13 5.46 4.92
CA ILE A 58 11.06 4.96 4.05
C ILE A 58 9.75 5.69 4.36
N ARG A 59 9.47 5.91 5.65
CA ARG A 59 8.26 6.63 6.06
C ARG A 59 8.14 8.00 5.40
N GLN A 60 9.23 8.76 5.38
CA GLN A 60 9.25 10.06 4.71
C GLN A 60 9.36 9.90 3.20
N GLY A 61 10.17 8.96 2.76
CA GLY A 61 10.46 8.75 1.34
C GLY A 61 9.23 8.39 0.51
N ILE A 62 8.30 7.60 1.04
CA ILE A 62 7.09 7.24 0.27
C ILE A 62 6.15 8.43 0.08
N LYS A 63 6.17 9.39 1.01
CA LYS A 63 5.37 10.62 0.84
C LYS A 63 5.91 11.45 -0.32
N ASP A 64 7.22 11.52 -0.44
CA ASP A 64 7.87 12.22 -1.54
C ASP A 64 7.71 11.45 -2.85
N TYR A 65 7.85 10.13 -2.81
CA TYR A 65 7.77 9.27 -3.99
C TYR A 65 6.42 9.39 -4.70
N ALA A 66 5.34 9.33 -3.94
CA ALA A 66 3.98 9.42 -4.48
C ALA A 66 3.44 10.85 -4.53
N ASN A 67 4.18 11.81 -3.99
CA ASN A 67 3.67 13.15 -3.74
C ASN A 67 2.34 13.09 -2.98
N TRP A 68 2.30 12.29 -1.92
CA TRP A 68 1.11 12.01 -1.13
C TRP A 68 1.46 12.04 0.36
N PRO A 69 0.78 12.86 1.17
CA PRO A 69 1.25 13.19 2.52
C PRO A 69 0.94 12.19 3.61
N THR A 70 0.12 11.17 3.34
CA THR A 70 -0.40 10.30 4.40
C THR A 70 -0.04 8.83 4.20
N ILE A 71 -0.18 8.06 5.26
CA ILE A 71 0.01 6.60 5.31
C ILE A 71 -1.30 6.03 5.87
N PRO A 72 -1.81 4.93 5.33
CA PRO A 72 -1.18 3.96 4.42
C PRO A 72 -1.16 4.41 2.96
N GLN A 73 -0.31 3.73 2.18
CA GLN A 73 -0.22 3.92 0.72
C GLN A 73 -0.17 2.56 0.04
N LEU A 74 -1.05 2.37 -0.95
CA LEU A 74 -1.11 1.12 -1.72
C LEU A 74 -0.55 1.35 -3.11
N TYR A 75 0.33 0.43 -3.53
CA TYR A 75 0.91 0.41 -4.88
C TYR A 75 0.52 -0.89 -5.57
N LEU A 76 0.21 -0.79 -6.86
CA LEU A 76 -0.10 -1.94 -7.71
C LEU A 76 0.72 -1.85 -8.98
N ASN A 77 1.52 -2.87 -9.25
CA ASN A 77 2.40 -2.93 -10.43
C ASN A 77 3.28 -1.68 -10.56
N GLY A 78 3.80 -1.20 -9.44
CA GLY A 78 4.68 -0.03 -9.40
C GLY A 78 3.97 1.31 -9.38
N GLU A 79 2.65 1.35 -9.48
CA GLU A 79 1.87 2.58 -9.51
C GLU A 79 1.17 2.85 -8.19
N PHE A 80 1.21 4.08 -7.74
CA PHE A 80 0.46 4.51 -6.56
C PHE A 80 -1.03 4.49 -6.86
N ILE A 81 -1.79 3.76 -6.05
CA ILE A 81 -3.25 3.66 -6.22
C ILE A 81 -3.97 4.63 -5.31
N GLY A 82 -3.59 4.68 -4.04
CA GLY A 82 -4.23 5.61 -3.11
C GLY A 82 -3.96 5.30 -1.66
N GLY A 83 -4.49 6.17 -0.80
CA GLY A 83 -4.52 5.97 0.64
C GLY A 83 -5.85 5.41 1.10
N CYS A 84 -6.09 5.40 2.41
CA CYS A 84 -7.26 4.76 3.01
C CYS A 84 -8.59 5.25 2.43
N ASP A 85 -8.79 6.55 2.33
CA ASP A 85 -10.08 7.09 1.87
C ASP A 85 -10.36 6.76 0.41
N ILE A 86 -9.33 6.86 -0.44
CA ILE A 86 -9.46 6.51 -1.85
C ILE A 86 -9.76 5.02 -2.00
N LEU A 87 -9.09 4.17 -1.23
CA LEU A 87 -9.31 2.72 -1.28
C LEU A 87 -10.71 2.35 -0.81
N LYS A 88 -11.24 3.06 0.19
CA LYS A 88 -12.62 2.86 0.64
C LYS A 88 -13.62 3.17 -0.48
N GLU A 89 -13.44 4.29 -1.16
CA GLU A 89 -14.31 4.67 -2.28
C GLU A 89 -14.22 3.66 -3.42
N MET A 90 -13.01 3.23 -3.78
CA MET A 90 -12.81 2.25 -4.83
C MET A 90 -13.40 0.89 -4.46
N TYR A 91 -13.33 0.52 -3.19
CA TYR A 91 -13.93 -0.71 -2.71
C TYR A 91 -15.46 -0.65 -2.82
N GLN A 92 -16.06 0.46 -2.41
CA GLN A 92 -17.51 0.64 -2.46
C GLN A 92 -18.05 0.64 -3.90
N SER A 93 -17.29 1.16 -4.85
CA SER A 93 -17.67 1.19 -6.26
C SER A 93 -17.39 -0.11 -7.01
N GLY A 94 -16.62 -1.02 -6.42
CA GLY A 94 -16.19 -2.25 -7.09
C GLY A 94 -14.93 -2.08 -7.93
N GLU A 95 -14.42 -0.87 -8.06
CA GLU A 95 -13.23 -0.59 -8.89
C GLU A 95 -11.98 -1.28 -8.33
N LEU A 96 -11.83 -1.28 -7.00
CA LEU A 96 -10.65 -1.88 -6.36
C LEU A 96 -10.61 -3.39 -6.61
N GLN A 97 -11.75 -4.07 -6.46
CA GLN A 97 -11.84 -5.50 -6.71
C GLN A 97 -11.44 -5.83 -8.15
N THR A 98 -11.89 -5.03 -9.09
CA THR A 98 -11.55 -5.20 -10.50
C THR A 98 -10.05 -5.03 -10.74
N LEU A 99 -9.44 -3.99 -10.18
CA LEU A 99 -8.00 -3.75 -10.32
C LEU A 99 -7.16 -4.88 -9.72
N LEU A 100 -7.52 -5.33 -8.52
CA LEU A 100 -6.75 -6.34 -7.80
C LEU A 100 -6.93 -7.74 -8.39
N SER A 101 -8.03 -7.99 -9.08
CA SER A 101 -8.29 -9.31 -9.67
C SER A 101 -7.64 -9.51 -11.03
N LYS A 102 -7.14 -8.45 -11.67
CA LYS A 102 -6.48 -8.57 -12.98
C LYS A 102 -5.20 -9.38 -12.85
N ALA A 103 -4.98 -10.28 -13.80
CA ALA A 103 -3.76 -11.05 -13.84
C ALA A 103 -2.55 -10.14 -14.01
N PRO A 104 -1.41 -10.49 -13.40
CA PRO A 104 -0.18 -9.72 -13.65
C PRO A 104 0.17 -9.78 -15.13
N ALA A 105 0.69 -8.68 -15.60
CA ALA A 105 1.13 -8.60 -17.00
C ALA A 105 2.29 -9.55 -17.26
#